data_fa048717f313e0fd86f9ee56583e2474
#
_entry.id   fa048717f313e0fd86f9ee56583e2474
#
_cell.length_a   1.000
_cell.length_b   1.000
_cell.length_c   1.000
_cell.angle_alpha   90.00
_cell.angle_beta   90.00
_cell.angle_gamma   90.00
#
_symmetry.space_group_name_H-M   'P 1'
#
loop_
_entity.id
_entity.type
_entity.pdbx_description
1 polymer ?
#
loop_
_entity_poly.entity_id
_entity_poly.type
_entity_poly.pdbx_seq_one_letter_code
_entity_poly.pdbx_strand_id
1 'polypeptide(L)' 'MAKRNSKTAAQQCRYYEVDNIFEYMAETYINGNFSTFRKLYHELNKEARKDFMDFLLSEVEPTYWREILKETI' A
#
# COMPACT_ATOMS: atom_id res chain seq x y z
N MET A 1 -11.29 20.83 -2.41
CA MET A 1 -11.49 19.68 -1.58
C MET A 1 -10.35 18.69 -1.70
N ALA A 2 -9.83 18.30 -0.57
CA ALA A 2 -8.72 17.35 -0.56
C ALA A 2 -9.23 15.96 -0.93
N LYS A 3 -8.50 15.29 -1.77
CA LYS A 3 -8.84 13.94 -2.15
C LYS A 3 -8.01 12.97 -1.36
N ARG A 4 -8.68 12.14 -0.58
CA ARG A 4 -7.99 11.21 0.27
C ARG A 4 -7.18 10.20 -0.53
N ASN A 5 -7.64 9.92 -1.74
CA ASN A 5 -6.99 8.91 -2.57
C ASN A 5 -6.10 9.54 -3.62
N SER A 6 -5.46 10.66 -3.30
CA SER A 6 -4.57 11.35 -4.23
C SER A 6 -3.17 11.54 -3.68
N LYS A 7 -2.78 10.75 -2.69
CA LYS A 7 -1.48 10.93 -2.05
C LYS A 7 -0.40 10.19 -2.79
N THR A 8 0.77 10.83 -2.89
CA THR A 8 1.95 10.15 -3.41
C THR A 8 2.53 9.24 -2.33
N ALA A 9 3.42 8.34 -2.76
CA ALA A 9 4.08 7.46 -1.80
C ALA A 9 4.86 8.28 -0.77
N ALA A 10 5.53 9.35 -1.21
CA ALA A 10 6.30 10.20 -0.31
C ALA A 10 5.40 10.88 0.72
N GLN A 11 4.22 11.33 0.30
CA GLN A 11 3.28 11.96 1.22
C GLN A 11 2.78 10.96 2.26
N GLN A 12 2.51 9.73 1.85
CA GLN A 12 2.08 8.70 2.78
C GLN A 12 3.18 8.36 3.78
N CYS A 13 4.43 8.26 3.30
CA CYS A 13 5.55 8.01 4.20
C CYS A 13 5.64 9.07 5.28
N ARG A 14 5.47 10.32 4.88
CA ARG A 14 5.55 11.42 5.82
C ARG A 14 4.38 11.42 6.79
N TYR A 15 3.20 11.16 6.28
CA TYR A 15 2.00 11.18 7.10
C TYR A 15 2.04 10.10 8.18
N TYR A 16 2.47 8.90 7.81
CA TYR A 16 2.52 7.78 8.74
C TYR A 16 3.86 7.63 9.42
N GLU A 17 4.81 8.51 9.11
CA GLU A 17 6.14 8.53 9.72
C GLU A 17 6.85 7.20 9.54
N VAL A 18 6.86 6.71 8.32
CA VAL A 18 7.55 5.47 7.97
C VAL A 18 8.54 5.74 6.85
N ASP A 19 9.58 4.92 6.77
CA ASP A 19 10.60 5.07 5.74
C ASP A 19 10.11 4.60 4.38
N ASN A 20 9.31 3.53 4.36
CA ASN A 20 8.83 2.95 3.12
C ASN A 20 7.37 2.55 3.30
N ILE A 21 6.47 3.30 2.66
CA ILE A 21 5.05 3.06 2.84
C ILE A 21 4.64 1.69 2.28
N PHE A 22 5.30 1.24 1.21
CA PHE A 22 4.94 -0.05 0.61
C PHE A 22 5.29 -1.20 1.54
N GLU A 23 6.46 -1.09 2.19
CA GLU A 23 6.86 -2.10 3.16
C GLU A 23 5.91 -2.10 4.34
N TYR A 24 5.53 -0.92 4.79
CA TYR A 24 4.58 -0.79 5.89
C TYR A 24 3.23 -1.40 5.53
N MET A 25 2.78 -1.19 4.30
CA MET A 25 1.53 -1.76 3.83
C MET A 25 1.59 -3.28 3.79
N ALA A 26 2.68 -3.83 3.29
CA ALA A 26 2.83 -5.28 3.22
C ALA A 26 2.84 -5.88 4.62
N GLU A 27 3.55 -5.25 5.54
CA GLU A 27 3.58 -5.72 6.93
C GLU A 27 2.21 -5.64 7.57
N THR A 28 1.48 -4.58 7.29
CA THR A 28 0.13 -4.40 7.83
C THR A 28 -0.76 -5.56 7.37
N TYR A 29 -0.65 -5.93 6.11
CA TYR A 29 -1.42 -7.05 5.59
C TYR A 29 -1.01 -8.36 6.25
N ILE A 30 0.28 -8.61 6.33
CA ILE A 30 0.79 -9.85 6.89
C ILE A 30 0.39 -10.00 8.35
N ASN A 31 0.31 -8.89 9.07
CA ASN A 31 -0.11 -8.91 10.47
C ASN A 31 -1.62 -9.05 10.65
N GLY A 32 -2.37 -9.16 9.57
CA GLY A 32 -3.80 -9.38 9.64
C GLY A 32 -4.64 -8.12 9.69
N ASN A 33 -4.04 -6.96 9.55
CA ASN A 33 -4.78 -5.69 9.58
C ASN A 33 -5.28 -5.31 8.19
N PHE A 34 -6.19 -6.12 7.68
CA PHE A 34 -6.64 -5.97 6.29
C PHE A 34 -7.36 -4.66 6.03
N SER A 35 -8.19 -4.21 6.95
CA SER A 35 -8.91 -2.97 6.73
C SER A 35 -7.95 -1.77 6.73
N THR A 36 -6.91 -1.81 7.54
CA THR A 36 -5.90 -0.76 7.52
C THR A 36 -5.15 -0.78 6.19
N PHE A 37 -4.81 -1.97 5.70
CA PHE A 37 -4.14 -2.09 4.41
C PHE A 37 -4.99 -1.49 3.30
N ARG A 38 -6.28 -1.81 3.25
CA ARG A 38 -7.17 -1.27 2.23
C ARG A 38 -7.24 0.24 2.30
N LYS A 39 -7.32 0.79 3.51
CA LYS A 39 -7.34 2.23 3.67
C LYS A 39 -6.08 2.88 3.13
N LEU A 40 -4.93 2.31 3.46
CA LEU A 40 -3.65 2.84 2.97
C LEU A 40 -3.59 2.81 1.45
N TYR A 41 -4.00 1.70 0.87
CA TYR A 41 -3.95 1.55 -0.57
C TYR A 41 -4.87 2.57 -1.27
N HIS A 42 -6.07 2.75 -0.75
CA HIS A 42 -7.04 3.63 -1.39
C HIS A 42 -6.69 5.10 -1.22
N GLU A 43 -5.84 5.44 -0.27
CA GLU A 43 -5.37 6.80 -0.12
C GLU A 43 -4.27 7.16 -1.11
N LEU A 44 -3.65 6.19 -1.74
CA LEU A 44 -2.60 6.43 -2.71
C LEU A 44 -3.18 6.89 -4.04
N ASN A 45 -2.43 7.75 -4.74
CA ASN A 45 -2.85 8.13 -6.08
C ASN A 45 -2.50 7.01 -7.06
N LYS A 46 -2.87 7.21 -8.33
CA LYS A 46 -2.72 6.17 -9.34
C LYS A 46 -1.27 5.73 -9.52
N GLU A 47 -0.35 6.70 -9.57
CA GLU A 47 1.05 6.37 -9.75
C GLU A 47 1.62 5.62 -8.58
N ALA A 48 1.24 6.03 -7.37
CA ALA A 48 1.71 5.35 -6.18
C ALA A 48 1.18 3.92 -6.11
N ARG A 49 -0.04 3.70 -6.59
CA ARG A 49 -0.59 2.33 -6.64
C ARG A 49 0.20 1.46 -7.61
N LYS A 50 0.60 2.03 -8.74
CA LYS A 50 1.46 1.29 -9.68
C LYS A 50 2.79 0.95 -9.05
N ASP A 51 3.36 1.90 -8.35
CA ASP A 51 4.63 1.67 -7.66
C ASP A 51 4.49 0.60 -6.61
N PHE A 52 3.36 0.56 -5.92
CA PHE A 52 3.11 -0.49 -4.94
C PHE A 52 3.06 -1.86 -5.62
N MET A 53 2.43 -1.94 -6.79
CA MET A 53 2.38 -3.21 -7.51
C MET A 53 3.77 -3.67 -7.92
N ASP A 54 4.62 -2.74 -8.36
CA ASP A 54 6.00 -3.08 -8.68
C ASP A 54 6.73 -3.59 -7.45
N PHE A 55 6.53 -2.94 -6.32
CA PHE A 55 7.12 -3.38 -5.07
C PHE A 55 6.62 -4.78 -4.71
N LEU A 56 5.32 -5.00 -4.82
CA LEU A 56 4.72 -6.29 -4.50
C LEU A 56 5.37 -7.41 -5.29
N LEU A 57 5.52 -7.19 -6.59
CA LEU A 57 6.03 -8.24 -7.46
C LEU A 57 7.53 -8.49 -7.28
N SER A 58 8.27 -7.51 -6.80
CA SER A 58 9.72 -7.69 -6.65
C SER A 58 10.16 -7.97 -5.22
N GLU A 59 9.42 -7.51 -4.21
CA GLU A 59 9.89 -7.61 -2.83
C GLU A 59 9.06 -8.54 -1.96
N VAL A 60 7.83 -8.84 -2.35
CA VAL A 60 6.95 -9.67 -1.54
C VAL A 60 6.88 -11.07 -2.12
N GLU A 61 6.84 -12.07 -1.24
CA GLU A 61 6.79 -13.45 -1.69
C GLU A 61 5.53 -13.74 -2.50
N PRO A 62 5.64 -14.51 -3.57
CA PRO A 62 4.47 -14.78 -4.43
C PRO A 62 3.29 -15.40 -3.71
N THR A 63 3.53 -16.08 -2.59
CA THR A 63 2.44 -16.71 -1.84
C THR A 63 1.43 -15.68 -1.35
N TYR A 64 1.85 -14.41 -1.17
CA TYR A 64 0.96 -13.36 -0.69
C TYR A 64 0.34 -12.54 -1.81
N TRP A 65 0.84 -12.64 -3.04
CA TRP A 65 0.40 -11.76 -4.13
C TRP A 65 -1.11 -11.80 -4.35
N ARG A 66 -1.64 -12.99 -4.45
CA ARG A 66 -3.03 -13.17 -4.79
C ARG A 66 -3.95 -12.56 -3.75
N GLU A 67 -3.64 -12.81 -2.50
CA GLU A 67 -4.49 -12.32 -1.42
C GLU A 67 -4.37 -10.81 -1.25
N ILE A 68 -3.17 -10.27 -1.39
CA ILE A 68 -2.99 -8.84 -1.31
C ILE A 68 -3.74 -8.16 -2.46
N LEU A 69 -3.67 -8.72 -3.66
CA LEU A 69 -4.35 -8.13 -4.80
C LEU A 69 -5.87 -8.15 -4.62
N LYS A 70 -6.40 -9.16 -3.96
CA LYS A 70 -7.83 -9.20 -3.66
C LYS A 70 -8.25 -8.02 -2.80
N GLU A 71 -7.39 -7.60 -1.89
CA GLU A 71 -7.72 -6.50 -0.99
C GLU A 71 -7.65 -5.14 -1.68
N THR A 72 -7.09 -5.07 -2.86
CA THR A 72 -6.96 -3.81 -3.60
C THR A 72 -8.12 -3.56 -4.56
N ILE A 73 -8.98 -4.52 -4.74
CA ILE A 73 -10.10 -4.39 -5.68
C ILE A 73 -11.30 -3.69 -5.05
#